data_1909bed33867d91ddeb6f8903acc6112
#
_entry.id   1909bed33867d91ddeb6f8903acc6112
#
_cell.length_a   1.000
_cell.length_b   1.000
_cell.length_c   1.000
_cell.angle_alpha   90.00
_cell.angle_beta   90.00
_cell.angle_gamma   90.00
#
_symmetry.space_group_name_H-M   'P 1'
#
loop_
_entity.id
_entity.type
_entity.pdbx_description
1 polymer ?
#
loop_
_entity_poly.entity_id
_entity_poly.type
_entity_poly.pdbx_seq_one_letter_code
_entity_poly.pdbx_strand_id
1 'polypeptide(L)'
;MTAAGRLALTVVASAFALLAQAPADPEPAGWFAGDPHVHCDCGVAGGLTVTPEQVFAAMNTNRLAVVSLLADMGNGEVRDAARDLPKINGKDFPLSTQRQILHWDAEWHFDPRGVTFEQKAIGGHLILLGLQHGERSFSEYTYPLIQRAKQQKAVVGYAHMQYLKNDIPQDLDCCAPLEYPVETALGTVNFLAEDVNGGEGTIQGYYRLLNCGFRPGLGAATDFPCNAHQPIGTQLTYVRTADGKLSYRGWIDGIAAGRTVISRNAHREFLDLKVNGKAAPGDEISLGGKGRVEVDARWSAALPLSGRIEIVRNGVVVAKRDASAGPSAPAALHAALDFSESGWICARRVDANGHQAHTGAVYISIGGAPVRASSADADFFVQFIDNLIRHTSPGGDWNSFFVHDLNAAQARYRQARAIYVRIAAEARERGH
;
A
#
# COMPACT_ATOMS: atom_id res chain seq x y z
N MET A 1 -21.47 -85.97 15.19
CA MET A 1 -20.34 -85.36 14.57
C MET A 1 -20.84 -84.15 13.78
N THR A 2 -20.76 -82.98 14.36
CA THR A 2 -21.38 -81.74 13.80
C THR A 2 -20.24 -80.75 13.50
N ALA A 3 -20.08 -80.40 12.25
CA ALA A 3 -19.16 -79.36 11.80
C ALA A 3 -19.77 -77.97 11.92
N ALA A 4 -19.20 -77.14 12.76
CA ALA A 4 -19.62 -75.74 12.91
C ALA A 4 -18.84 -74.84 11.87
N GLY A 5 -19.56 -74.33 10.90
CA GLY A 5 -19.03 -73.37 9.96
C GLY A 5 -18.99 -71.95 10.62
N ARG A 6 -17.79 -71.34 10.70
CA ARG A 6 -17.63 -69.95 11.09
C ARG A 6 -17.71 -69.08 9.84
N LEU A 7 -18.72 -68.24 9.81
CA LEU A 7 -18.90 -67.16 8.81
C LEU A 7 -18.09 -65.96 9.30
N ALA A 8 -17.00 -65.60 8.56
CA ALA A 8 -16.24 -64.39 8.81
C ALA A 8 -16.91 -63.24 8.07
N LEU A 9 -17.45 -62.28 8.81
CA LEU A 9 -17.98 -61.03 8.27
C LEU A 9 -16.86 -60.01 8.10
N THR A 10 -16.44 -59.75 6.86
CA THR A 10 -15.43 -58.74 6.57
C THR A 10 -16.16 -57.39 6.43
N VAL A 11 -16.06 -56.53 7.43
CA VAL A 11 -16.52 -55.14 7.37
C VAL A 11 -15.46 -54.34 6.64
N VAL A 12 -15.74 -53.94 5.38
CA VAL A 12 -14.92 -52.96 4.64
C VAL A 12 -15.34 -51.56 5.10
N ALA A 13 -14.55 -50.98 5.97
CA ALA A 13 -14.70 -49.58 6.37
C ALA A 13 -14.14 -48.71 5.27
N SER A 14 -15.01 -48.17 4.41
CA SER A 14 -14.65 -47.14 3.44
C SER A 14 -14.43 -45.80 4.17
N ALA A 15 -13.18 -45.50 4.52
CA ALA A 15 -12.79 -44.17 4.98
C ALA A 15 -12.84 -43.19 3.80
N PHE A 16 -13.96 -42.48 3.65
CA PHE A 16 -13.98 -41.27 2.85
C PHE A 16 -13.12 -40.21 3.57
N ALA A 17 -11.88 -40.06 3.15
CA ALA A 17 -11.10 -38.88 3.48
C ALA A 17 -11.81 -37.67 2.82
N LEU A 18 -12.57 -36.90 3.60
CA LEU A 18 -12.95 -35.56 3.18
C LEU A 18 -11.61 -34.78 3.04
N LEU A 19 -11.14 -34.68 1.82
CA LEU A 19 -10.15 -33.66 1.48
C LEU A 19 -10.84 -32.32 1.76
N ALA A 20 -10.47 -31.68 2.89
CA ALA A 20 -10.91 -30.34 3.19
C ALA A 20 -10.44 -29.48 2.00
N GLN A 21 -11.38 -29.05 1.18
CA GLN A 21 -11.11 -28.17 0.06
C GLN A 21 -10.49 -26.90 0.63
N ALA A 22 -9.33 -26.49 0.13
CA ALA A 22 -8.72 -25.24 0.54
C ALA A 22 -9.77 -24.12 0.41
N PRO A 23 -9.89 -23.22 1.39
CA PRO A 23 -10.87 -22.16 1.32
C PRO A 23 -10.67 -21.36 0.03
N ALA A 24 -11.76 -21.00 -0.64
CA ALA A 24 -11.73 -20.17 -1.84
C ALA A 24 -11.11 -18.81 -1.51
N ASP A 25 -10.43 -18.22 -2.48
CA ASP A 25 -9.89 -16.87 -2.34
C ASP A 25 -11.03 -15.88 -2.11
N PRO A 26 -10.88 -14.92 -1.19
CA PRO A 26 -11.97 -14.01 -0.83
C PRO A 26 -12.24 -12.95 -1.91
N GLU A 27 -11.26 -12.65 -2.76
CA GLU A 27 -11.35 -11.66 -3.82
C GLU A 27 -12.02 -12.21 -5.10
N PRO A 28 -12.68 -11.35 -5.88
CA PRO A 28 -13.27 -11.75 -7.16
C PRO A 28 -12.19 -11.87 -8.26
N ALA A 29 -12.57 -12.55 -9.36
CA ALA A 29 -11.71 -12.67 -10.54
C ALA A 29 -11.20 -11.30 -11.04
N GLY A 30 -9.93 -11.26 -11.46
CA GLY A 30 -9.26 -10.05 -11.92
C GLY A 30 -8.60 -9.22 -10.81
N TRP A 31 -8.75 -9.65 -9.56
CA TRP A 31 -7.98 -9.17 -8.42
C TRP A 31 -6.90 -10.18 -8.04
N PHE A 32 -5.74 -9.69 -7.63
CA PHE A 32 -4.58 -10.51 -7.31
C PHE A 32 -3.93 -10.03 -6.02
N ALA A 33 -3.89 -10.90 -5.03
CA ALA A 33 -3.25 -10.65 -3.74
C ALA A 33 -1.72 -10.67 -3.88
N GLY A 34 -1.03 -9.71 -3.28
CA GLY A 34 0.44 -9.71 -3.28
C GLY A 34 1.05 -8.91 -2.15
N ASP A 35 2.35 -9.07 -2.01
CA ASP A 35 3.19 -8.37 -1.04
C ASP A 35 4.28 -7.58 -1.80
N PRO A 36 4.18 -6.24 -1.88
CA PRO A 36 5.11 -5.43 -2.66
C PRO A 36 6.44 -5.12 -1.93
N HIS A 37 6.65 -5.62 -0.70
CA HIS A 37 7.81 -5.27 0.11
C HIS A 37 8.31 -6.47 0.92
N VAL A 38 9.23 -7.24 0.31
CA VAL A 38 9.86 -8.42 0.92
C VAL A 38 11.35 -8.43 0.62
N HIS A 39 12.17 -8.76 1.61
CA HIS A 39 13.63 -8.92 1.46
C HIS A 39 14.06 -10.36 1.64
N CYS A 40 15.24 -10.71 1.11
CA CYS A 40 15.88 -11.99 1.38
C CYS A 40 16.78 -11.95 2.61
N ASP A 41 17.26 -10.78 3.00
CA ASP A 41 18.19 -10.62 4.12
C ASP A 41 18.01 -9.25 4.76
N CYS A 42 17.99 -9.21 6.09
CA CYS A 42 17.90 -7.97 6.84
C CYS A 42 18.90 -7.93 7.99
N GLY A 43 19.56 -6.79 8.18
CA GLY A 43 20.54 -6.55 9.23
C GLY A 43 19.95 -6.41 10.63
N VAL A 44 18.65 -6.16 10.73
CA VAL A 44 17.89 -5.99 11.97
C VAL A 44 17.05 -7.23 12.29
N ALA A 45 16.25 -7.18 13.34
CA ALA A 45 15.31 -8.26 13.70
C ALA A 45 15.94 -9.65 13.85
N GLY A 46 17.17 -9.71 14.35
CA GLY A 46 17.89 -10.97 14.60
C GLY A 46 18.62 -11.53 13.37
N GLY A 47 18.69 -10.79 12.26
CA GLY A 47 19.48 -11.18 11.09
C GLY A 47 18.91 -12.38 10.35
N LEU A 48 17.60 -12.47 10.23
CA LEU A 48 16.94 -13.54 9.49
C LEU A 48 17.26 -13.42 7.99
N THR A 49 17.74 -14.51 7.40
CA THR A 49 18.01 -14.64 5.97
C THR A 49 17.10 -15.72 5.39
N VAL A 50 16.49 -15.44 4.25
CA VAL A 50 15.68 -16.38 3.48
C VAL A 50 16.13 -16.40 2.02
N THR A 51 15.85 -17.53 1.34
CA THR A 51 16.11 -17.64 -0.09
C THR A 51 14.87 -17.30 -0.91
N PRO A 52 15.00 -16.95 -2.21
CA PRO A 52 13.85 -16.78 -3.09
C PRO A 52 12.93 -18.01 -3.14
N GLU A 53 13.49 -19.21 -3.01
CA GLU A 53 12.74 -20.48 -2.96
C GLU A 53 11.87 -20.57 -1.69
N GLN A 54 12.39 -20.12 -0.56
CA GLN A 54 11.63 -20.04 0.70
C GLN A 54 10.52 -18.99 0.63
N VAL A 55 10.80 -17.84 0.00
CA VAL A 55 9.77 -16.82 -0.27
C VAL A 55 8.69 -17.39 -1.19
N PHE A 56 9.07 -18.10 -2.25
CA PHE A 56 8.11 -18.72 -3.17
C PHE A 56 7.26 -19.81 -2.47
N ALA A 57 7.86 -20.58 -1.57
CA ALA A 57 7.12 -21.53 -0.73
C ALA A 57 6.11 -20.83 0.20
N ALA A 58 6.47 -19.67 0.77
CA ALA A 58 5.56 -18.85 1.57
C ALA A 58 4.42 -18.26 0.71
N MET A 59 4.71 -17.83 -0.53
CA MET A 59 3.67 -17.42 -1.49
C MET A 59 2.64 -18.52 -1.72
N ASN A 60 3.09 -19.76 -1.95
CA ASN A 60 2.20 -20.92 -2.12
C ASN A 60 1.33 -21.14 -0.89
N THR A 61 1.93 -21.13 0.29
CA THR A 61 1.23 -21.36 1.57
C THR A 61 0.15 -20.30 1.81
N ASN A 62 0.46 -19.03 1.51
CA ASN A 62 -0.43 -17.89 1.74
C ASN A 62 -1.26 -17.54 0.49
N ARG A 63 -1.14 -18.31 -0.58
CA ARG A 63 -1.89 -18.15 -1.85
C ARG A 63 -1.71 -16.75 -2.46
N LEU A 64 -0.51 -16.17 -2.37
CA LEU A 64 -0.20 -14.89 -2.98
C LEU A 64 0.06 -15.05 -4.47
N ALA A 65 -0.46 -14.13 -5.26
CA ALA A 65 -0.23 -14.08 -6.70
C ALA A 65 1.07 -13.35 -7.06
N VAL A 66 1.48 -12.35 -6.26
CA VAL A 66 2.68 -11.54 -6.53
C VAL A 66 3.48 -11.31 -5.25
N VAL A 67 4.81 -11.41 -5.34
CA VAL A 67 5.73 -10.88 -4.34
C VAL A 67 6.85 -10.13 -5.04
N SER A 68 7.15 -8.92 -4.58
CA SER A 68 8.31 -8.15 -4.99
C SER A 68 9.44 -8.36 -3.97
N LEU A 69 10.56 -8.94 -4.44
CA LEU A 69 11.79 -9.04 -3.67
C LEU A 69 12.59 -7.75 -3.85
N LEU A 70 12.92 -7.08 -2.76
CA LEU A 70 13.60 -5.80 -2.80
C LEU A 70 15.06 -5.93 -2.40
N ALA A 71 15.96 -5.51 -3.29
CA ALA A 71 17.36 -5.30 -3.01
C ALA A 71 17.59 -3.88 -2.49
N ASP A 72 18.62 -3.66 -1.67
CA ASP A 72 18.95 -2.32 -1.17
C ASP A 72 19.75 -1.52 -2.20
N MET A 73 19.22 -0.37 -2.60
CA MET A 73 19.90 0.59 -3.48
C MET A 73 20.64 1.70 -2.73
N GLY A 74 20.40 1.87 -1.44
CA GLY A 74 21.03 2.89 -0.59
C GLY A 74 22.08 2.31 0.35
N ASN A 75 22.06 2.75 1.60
CA ASN A 75 22.89 2.21 2.68
C ASN A 75 22.05 1.70 3.87
N GLY A 76 20.91 1.10 3.56
CA GLY A 76 19.97 0.55 4.53
C GLY A 76 20.44 -0.71 5.25
N GLU A 77 19.53 -1.21 6.09
CA GLU A 77 19.73 -2.44 6.86
C GLU A 77 19.60 -3.72 6.04
N VAL A 78 19.11 -3.65 4.82
CA VAL A 78 19.05 -4.80 3.90
C VAL A 78 20.46 -5.15 3.46
N ARG A 79 20.86 -6.42 3.72
CA ARG A 79 22.21 -6.89 3.44
C ARG A 79 22.37 -7.37 2.00
N ASP A 80 23.63 -7.65 1.65
CA ASP A 80 24.01 -8.32 0.41
C ASP A 80 23.53 -7.64 -0.89
N ALA A 81 23.43 -6.30 -0.87
CA ALA A 81 23.06 -5.54 -2.06
C ALA A 81 23.94 -5.89 -3.29
N ALA A 82 25.22 -6.19 -3.12
CA ALA A 82 26.10 -6.61 -4.19
C ALA A 82 25.68 -7.97 -4.82
N ARG A 83 25.03 -8.84 -4.02
CA ARG A 83 24.46 -10.12 -4.48
C ARG A 83 23.11 -9.92 -5.17
N ASP A 84 22.27 -9.00 -4.65
CA ASP A 84 20.86 -8.91 -5.01
C ASP A 84 20.58 -7.89 -6.11
N LEU A 85 21.27 -6.74 -6.15
CA LEU A 85 21.09 -5.73 -7.19
C LEU A 85 21.24 -6.28 -8.64
N PRO A 86 22.20 -7.17 -8.95
CA PRO A 86 22.31 -7.74 -10.30
C PRO A 86 21.13 -8.65 -10.71
N LYS A 87 20.28 -9.06 -9.76
CA LYS A 87 19.08 -9.86 -10.04
C LYS A 87 17.92 -9.00 -10.59
N ILE A 88 17.97 -7.69 -10.39
CA ILE A 88 17.02 -6.75 -10.98
C ILE A 88 17.32 -6.64 -12.47
N ASN A 89 16.46 -7.18 -13.31
CA ASN A 89 16.67 -7.27 -14.76
C ASN A 89 15.37 -7.10 -15.58
N GLY A 90 14.30 -6.64 -14.92
CA GLY A 90 12.99 -6.41 -15.53
C GLY A 90 12.23 -7.68 -15.92
N LYS A 91 12.65 -8.85 -15.43
CA LYS A 91 12.02 -10.14 -15.72
C LYS A 91 11.53 -10.81 -14.45
N ASP A 92 10.48 -11.59 -14.60
CA ASP A 92 9.98 -12.44 -13.53
C ASP A 92 11.05 -13.48 -13.16
N PHE A 93 11.15 -13.76 -11.85
CA PHE A 93 12.11 -14.75 -11.35
C PHE A 93 11.79 -16.15 -11.90
N PRO A 94 12.77 -17.01 -12.18
CA PRO A 94 12.56 -18.31 -12.83
C PRO A 94 11.57 -19.27 -12.14
N LEU A 95 11.30 -19.10 -10.86
CA LEU A 95 10.27 -19.86 -10.13
C LEU A 95 8.84 -19.41 -10.44
N SER A 96 8.66 -18.29 -11.10
CA SER A 96 7.34 -17.75 -11.41
C SER A 96 6.55 -18.69 -12.32
N THR A 97 5.22 -18.66 -12.16
CA THR A 97 4.27 -19.47 -12.92
C THR A 97 3.19 -18.56 -13.54
N GLN A 98 2.26 -19.12 -14.27
CA GLN A 98 1.09 -18.36 -14.77
C GLN A 98 0.16 -17.84 -13.66
N ARG A 99 0.30 -18.33 -12.42
CA ARG A 99 -0.55 -17.99 -11.29
C ARG A 99 0.19 -17.23 -10.18
N GLN A 100 1.51 -17.23 -10.21
CA GLN A 100 2.33 -16.65 -9.15
C GLN A 100 3.58 -16.01 -9.75
N ILE A 101 3.84 -14.79 -9.41
CA ILE A 101 4.98 -14.01 -9.90
C ILE A 101 5.84 -13.59 -8.72
N LEU A 102 7.10 -14.00 -8.76
CA LEU A 102 8.16 -13.49 -7.90
C LEU A 102 9.05 -12.59 -8.76
N HIS A 103 9.27 -11.35 -8.34
CA HIS A 103 9.99 -10.35 -9.13
C HIS A 103 11.02 -9.63 -8.27
N TRP A 104 12.19 -9.32 -8.85
CA TRP A 104 13.23 -8.54 -8.17
C TRP A 104 13.10 -7.07 -8.50
N ASP A 105 13.08 -6.26 -7.46
CA ASP A 105 13.00 -4.81 -7.47
C ASP A 105 13.92 -4.22 -6.39
N ALA A 106 13.68 -2.98 -5.97
CA ALA A 106 14.53 -2.35 -4.98
C ALA A 106 13.74 -1.55 -3.94
N GLU A 107 14.33 -1.52 -2.75
CA GLU A 107 14.08 -0.48 -1.76
C GLU A 107 15.28 0.47 -1.72
N TRP A 108 15.03 1.71 -1.37
CA TRP A 108 16.07 2.70 -1.17
C TRP A 108 15.78 3.53 0.07
N HIS A 109 16.80 3.69 0.89
CA HIS A 109 16.95 4.80 1.80
C HIS A 109 18.43 5.15 1.95
N PHE A 110 18.73 6.38 2.37
CA PHE A 110 20.11 6.85 2.50
C PHE A 110 20.26 7.80 3.67
N ASP A 111 21.17 7.46 4.59
CA ASP A 111 21.67 8.35 5.62
C ASP A 111 23.14 8.72 5.29
N PRO A 112 23.43 9.99 4.92
CA PRO A 112 24.77 10.42 4.56
C PRO A 112 25.76 10.37 5.75
N ARG A 113 25.26 10.24 6.97
CA ARG A 113 26.10 10.13 8.19
C ARG A 113 26.62 8.72 8.42
N GLY A 114 26.19 7.76 7.63
CA GLY A 114 26.65 6.38 7.64
C GLY A 114 25.60 5.37 8.11
N VAL A 115 25.99 4.10 8.03
CA VAL A 115 25.12 2.97 8.40
C VAL A 115 25.12 2.80 9.92
N THR A 116 24.00 3.07 10.57
CA THR A 116 23.77 2.74 11.98
C THR A 116 22.44 1.99 12.11
N PHE A 117 22.26 1.23 13.17
CA PHE A 117 21.00 0.54 13.45
C PHE A 117 19.79 1.50 13.57
N GLU A 118 20.06 2.73 14.01
CA GLU A 118 19.05 3.78 14.15
C GLU A 118 19.12 4.78 12.98
N GLN A 119 19.26 4.28 11.76
CA GLN A 119 19.31 5.13 10.58
C GLN A 119 18.09 6.02 10.50
N LYS A 120 18.35 7.31 10.37
CA LYS A 120 17.32 8.33 10.20
C LYS A 120 17.52 8.97 8.85
N ALA A 121 16.48 8.97 8.03
CA ALA A 121 16.55 9.54 6.70
C ALA A 121 15.39 10.51 6.47
N ILE A 122 15.67 11.66 5.88
CA ILE A 122 14.64 12.64 5.54
C ILE A 122 13.72 12.07 4.45
N GLY A 123 14.31 11.40 3.48
CA GLY A 123 13.56 10.77 2.37
C GLY A 123 12.73 9.56 2.79
N GLY A 124 12.97 8.98 3.99
CA GLY A 124 12.37 7.72 4.37
C GLY A 124 12.79 6.57 3.45
N HIS A 125 11.92 5.57 3.30
CA HIS A 125 12.15 4.43 2.43
C HIS A 125 11.29 4.51 1.17
N LEU A 126 11.90 4.29 0.00
CA LEU A 126 11.20 4.22 -1.28
C LEU A 126 11.15 2.79 -1.80
N ILE A 127 9.97 2.34 -2.16
CA ILE A 127 9.72 1.10 -2.89
C ILE A 127 9.72 1.43 -4.38
N LEU A 128 10.57 0.77 -5.15
CA LEU A 128 10.77 1.00 -6.59
C LEU A 128 10.42 -0.29 -7.34
N LEU A 129 9.23 -0.36 -7.95
CA LEU A 129 8.69 -1.56 -8.58
C LEU A 129 8.80 -1.49 -10.11
N GLY A 130 9.24 -2.57 -10.75
CA GLY A 130 9.36 -2.70 -12.20
C GLY A 130 10.64 -2.10 -12.78
N LEU A 131 11.71 -2.06 -11.99
CA LEU A 131 13.04 -1.67 -12.43
C LEU A 131 13.57 -2.63 -13.50
N GLN A 132 14.35 -2.08 -14.45
CA GLN A 132 15.04 -2.87 -15.49
C GLN A 132 16.47 -3.22 -15.10
N HIS A 133 17.05 -2.49 -14.19
CA HIS A 133 18.36 -2.75 -13.57
C HIS A 133 18.45 -2.04 -12.22
N GLY A 134 19.22 -2.59 -11.30
CA GLY A 134 19.49 -2.04 -9.98
C GLY A 134 20.93 -1.53 -9.86
N GLU A 135 21.09 -0.36 -9.25
CA GLU A 135 22.39 0.23 -8.96
C GLU A 135 22.36 0.98 -7.64
N ARG A 136 23.51 1.08 -6.96
CA ARG A 136 23.64 1.88 -5.74
C ARG A 136 23.34 3.35 -6.02
N SER A 137 22.63 4.00 -5.10
CA SER A 137 22.31 5.41 -5.15
C SER A 137 22.47 6.06 -3.77
N PHE A 138 23.27 7.12 -3.74
CA PHE A 138 23.60 7.88 -2.53
C PHE A 138 23.08 9.31 -2.62
N SER A 139 21.84 9.46 -3.06
CA SER A 139 21.17 10.76 -3.13
C SER A 139 20.77 11.24 -1.72
N GLU A 140 21.01 12.51 -1.41
CA GLU A 140 20.68 13.10 -0.11
C GLU A 140 19.17 13.38 0.04
N TYR A 141 18.40 13.32 -1.03
CA TYR A 141 16.94 13.46 -1.08
C TYR A 141 16.35 12.58 -2.20
N THR A 142 15.06 12.34 -2.17
CA THR A 142 14.43 11.28 -2.96
C THR A 142 14.33 11.55 -4.45
N TYR A 143 14.22 12.81 -4.87
CA TYR A 143 13.90 13.15 -6.26
C TYR A 143 14.88 12.64 -7.32
N PRO A 144 16.23 12.76 -7.18
CA PRO A 144 17.15 12.26 -8.19
C PRO A 144 16.99 10.75 -8.42
N LEU A 145 16.72 10.00 -7.36
CA LEU A 145 16.45 8.58 -7.45
C LEU A 145 15.12 8.30 -8.14
N ILE A 146 14.05 9.01 -7.74
CA ILE A 146 12.72 8.88 -8.36
C ILE A 146 12.81 9.12 -9.87
N GLN A 147 13.58 10.12 -10.30
CA GLN A 147 13.77 10.39 -11.72
C GLN A 147 14.42 9.22 -12.46
N ARG A 148 15.50 8.63 -11.89
CA ARG A 148 16.16 7.45 -12.49
C ARG A 148 15.22 6.25 -12.56
N ALA A 149 14.45 6.01 -11.50
CA ALA A 149 13.45 4.94 -11.49
C ALA A 149 12.36 5.16 -12.57
N LYS A 150 11.87 6.38 -12.71
CA LYS A 150 10.88 6.72 -13.74
C LYS A 150 11.41 6.59 -15.17
N GLN A 151 12.69 6.84 -15.41
CA GLN A 151 13.31 6.58 -16.72
C GLN A 151 13.25 5.08 -17.08
N GLN A 152 13.27 4.23 -16.08
CA GLN A 152 13.07 2.78 -16.22
C GLN A 152 11.58 2.37 -16.23
N LYS A 153 10.64 3.32 -16.18
CA LYS A 153 9.18 3.13 -16.07
C LYS A 153 8.76 2.44 -14.77
N ALA A 154 9.54 2.59 -13.70
CA ALA A 154 9.21 2.04 -12.39
C ALA A 154 8.00 2.75 -11.78
N VAL A 155 7.23 2.02 -11.01
CA VAL A 155 6.21 2.53 -10.10
C VAL A 155 6.89 2.79 -8.75
N VAL A 156 6.76 4.02 -8.25
CA VAL A 156 7.49 4.49 -7.06
C VAL A 156 6.50 4.77 -5.94
N GLY A 157 6.77 4.25 -4.75
CA GLY A 157 5.97 4.49 -3.56
C GLY A 157 6.82 4.74 -2.33
N TYR A 158 6.20 5.33 -1.31
CA TYR A 158 6.80 5.44 0.02
C TYR A 158 6.37 4.27 0.88
N ALA A 159 7.33 3.61 1.52
CA ALA A 159 7.11 2.64 2.58
C ALA A 159 6.87 3.31 3.94
N HIS A 160 6.50 2.54 4.92
CA HIS A 160 6.46 2.92 6.35
C HIS A 160 5.63 4.17 6.70
N MET A 161 4.59 4.43 5.92
CA MET A 161 3.70 5.57 6.16
C MET A 161 3.08 5.58 7.57
N GLN A 162 2.98 4.43 8.22
CA GLN A 162 2.47 4.29 9.59
C GLN A 162 3.32 4.99 10.65
N TYR A 163 4.61 5.25 10.39
CA TYR A 163 5.48 6.01 11.31
C TYR A 163 5.16 7.51 11.31
N LEU A 164 4.48 8.00 10.28
CA LEU A 164 3.94 9.35 10.28
C LEU A 164 2.71 9.40 11.17
N LYS A 165 2.88 9.90 12.38
CA LYS A 165 1.77 10.25 13.26
C LYS A 165 0.94 11.36 12.59
N ASN A 166 -0.30 11.55 13.04
CA ASN A 166 -1.18 12.57 12.47
C ASN A 166 -0.82 14.02 12.89
N ASP A 167 0.45 14.29 13.11
CA ASP A 167 1.01 15.58 13.54
C ASP A 167 2.21 16.00 12.67
N ILE A 168 2.70 17.21 12.89
CA ILE A 168 3.92 17.71 12.22
C ILE A 168 5.13 17.09 12.91
N PRO A 169 5.96 16.28 12.22
CA PRO A 169 7.12 15.63 12.83
C PRO A 169 8.12 16.66 13.36
N GLN A 170 8.50 16.57 14.63
CA GLN A 170 9.53 17.43 15.24
C GLN A 170 10.90 16.75 15.26
N ASP A 171 10.92 15.43 15.28
CA ASP A 171 12.12 14.60 15.28
C ASP A 171 12.15 13.70 14.05
N LEU A 172 13.36 13.29 13.65
CA LEU A 172 13.50 12.24 12.64
C LEU A 172 13.27 10.88 13.29
N ASP A 173 12.42 10.09 12.67
CA ASP A 173 12.27 8.68 12.94
C ASP A 173 13.11 7.86 11.94
N CYS A 174 13.34 6.57 12.20
CA CYS A 174 14.17 5.73 11.34
C CYS A 174 13.67 5.70 9.90
N CYS A 175 12.36 5.61 9.74
CA CYS A 175 11.78 5.13 8.50
C CYS A 175 10.67 6.06 7.97
N ALA A 176 10.30 7.11 8.74
CA ALA A 176 9.21 8.03 8.39
C ALA A 176 9.54 8.83 7.11
N PRO A 177 8.73 8.72 6.06
CA PRO A 177 9.02 9.36 4.77
C PRO A 177 8.62 10.85 4.77
N LEU A 178 9.51 11.74 5.21
CA LEU A 178 9.19 13.17 5.35
C LEU A 178 9.02 13.90 4.00
N GLU A 179 9.56 13.36 2.92
CA GLU A 179 9.40 13.97 1.60
C GLU A 179 8.13 13.53 0.83
N TYR A 180 7.28 12.62 1.42
CA TYR A 180 6.09 12.14 0.74
C TYR A 180 5.11 13.25 0.28
N PRO A 181 4.86 14.31 1.06
CA PRO A 181 3.93 15.36 0.60
C PRO A 181 4.56 16.21 -0.51
N VAL A 182 5.88 16.37 -0.51
CA VAL A 182 6.61 17.10 -1.54
C VAL A 182 6.49 16.37 -2.87
N GLU A 183 6.87 15.10 -2.90
CA GLU A 183 6.92 14.34 -4.12
C GLU A 183 5.51 13.98 -4.64
N THR A 184 4.52 13.86 -3.76
CA THR A 184 3.11 13.72 -4.17
C THR A 184 2.60 15.00 -4.83
N ALA A 185 2.87 16.18 -4.26
CA ALA A 185 2.45 17.46 -4.84
C ALA A 185 3.08 17.71 -6.21
N LEU A 186 4.30 17.24 -6.42
CA LEU A 186 5.04 17.36 -7.68
C LEU A 186 4.76 16.22 -8.68
N GLY A 187 3.85 15.29 -8.34
CA GLY A 187 3.41 14.20 -9.22
C GLY A 187 4.49 13.16 -9.51
N THR A 188 5.42 12.96 -8.61
CA THR A 188 6.57 12.10 -8.82
C THR A 188 6.45 10.73 -8.18
N VAL A 189 5.60 10.53 -7.20
CA VAL A 189 5.29 9.23 -6.60
C VAL A 189 3.91 8.71 -7.00
N ASN A 190 3.75 7.41 -6.96
CA ASN A 190 2.56 6.71 -7.43
C ASN A 190 1.70 6.17 -6.28
N PHE A 191 2.29 5.74 -5.16
CA PHE A 191 1.54 5.11 -4.07
C PHE A 191 2.19 5.34 -2.70
N LEU A 192 1.42 5.05 -1.66
CA LEU A 192 1.83 5.06 -0.26
C LEU A 192 1.55 3.68 0.32
N ALA A 193 2.50 3.11 1.07
CA ALA A 193 2.36 1.79 1.68
C ALA A 193 2.50 1.83 3.20
N GLU A 194 1.71 1.00 3.86
CA GLU A 194 1.91 0.61 5.25
C GLU A 194 2.53 -0.79 5.30
N ASP A 195 3.49 -1.00 6.19
CA ASP A 195 4.23 -2.26 6.24
C ASP A 195 4.17 -2.95 7.60
N VAL A 196 3.94 -2.23 8.65
CA VAL A 196 3.89 -2.78 10.01
C VAL A 196 2.48 -2.58 10.55
N ASN A 197 2.04 -3.37 11.51
CA ASN A 197 0.80 -3.12 12.26
C ASN A 197 0.78 -1.69 12.78
N GLY A 198 0.58 -0.77 11.85
CA GLY A 198 0.70 0.65 12.03
C GLY A 198 -0.58 1.25 12.56
N GLY A 199 -0.42 2.41 13.17
CA GLY A 199 -1.53 3.27 13.53
C GLY A 199 -2.28 3.80 12.30
N GLU A 200 -3.23 4.66 12.52
CA GLU A 200 -4.05 5.29 11.48
C GLU A 200 -3.27 6.33 10.63
N GLY A 201 -1.95 6.52 10.87
CA GLY A 201 -1.13 7.53 10.19
C GLY A 201 -1.12 7.43 8.67
N THR A 202 -1.01 6.21 8.13
CA THR A 202 -1.09 5.96 6.68
C THR A 202 -2.41 6.46 6.11
N ILE A 203 -3.52 6.05 6.74
CA ILE A 203 -4.86 6.39 6.26
C ILE A 203 -5.14 7.88 6.41
N GLN A 204 -4.69 8.51 7.49
CA GLN A 204 -4.84 9.96 7.68
C GLN A 204 -4.06 10.75 6.63
N GLY A 205 -2.79 10.38 6.38
CA GLY A 205 -1.98 10.99 5.31
C GLY A 205 -2.61 10.81 3.93
N TYR A 206 -3.09 9.61 3.63
CA TYR A 206 -3.80 9.29 2.40
C TYR A 206 -5.05 10.15 2.21
N TYR A 207 -5.92 10.25 3.23
CA TYR A 207 -7.13 11.07 3.18
C TYR A 207 -6.85 12.56 2.98
N ARG A 208 -5.84 13.10 3.66
CA ARG A 208 -5.41 14.49 3.47
C ARG A 208 -4.99 14.76 2.02
N LEU A 209 -4.22 13.86 1.42
CA LEU A 209 -3.82 14.00 0.02
C LEU A 209 -5.02 13.91 -0.93
N LEU A 210 -5.94 12.99 -0.70
CA LEU A 210 -7.17 12.88 -1.48
C LEU A 210 -8.04 14.16 -1.37
N ASN A 211 -8.14 14.75 -0.17
CA ASN A 211 -8.87 16.01 0.06
C ASN A 211 -8.22 17.20 -0.64
N CYS A 212 -6.90 17.16 -0.83
CA CYS A 212 -6.17 18.12 -1.66
C CYS A 212 -6.30 17.86 -3.18
N GLY A 213 -6.89 16.74 -3.58
CA GLY A 213 -7.11 16.36 -4.98
C GLY A 213 -6.00 15.54 -5.61
N PHE A 214 -5.02 15.06 -4.81
CA PHE A 214 -4.02 14.08 -5.27
C PHE A 214 -4.64 12.68 -5.28
N ARG A 215 -4.05 11.78 -6.08
CA ARG A 215 -4.58 10.42 -6.29
C ARG A 215 -3.50 9.35 -6.15
N PRO A 216 -2.79 9.28 -5.01
CA PRO A 216 -1.85 8.20 -4.80
C PRO A 216 -2.59 6.87 -4.67
N GLY A 217 -1.95 5.78 -5.10
CA GLY A 217 -2.39 4.43 -4.73
C GLY A 217 -2.19 4.17 -3.25
N LEU A 218 -2.92 3.20 -2.71
CA LEU A 218 -2.78 2.71 -1.33
C LEU A 218 -2.27 1.28 -1.37
N GLY A 219 -1.16 1.00 -0.67
CA GLY A 219 -0.55 -0.32 -0.54
C GLY A 219 -0.41 -0.75 0.91
N ALA A 220 -0.28 -2.06 1.12
CA ALA A 220 0.15 -2.68 2.37
C ALA A 220 1.10 -3.83 2.06
N ALA A 221 2.10 -4.02 2.92
CA ALA A 221 3.19 -4.98 2.75
C ALA A 221 3.65 -5.53 4.09
N THR A 222 4.57 -6.50 4.09
CA THR A 222 5.09 -7.07 5.35
C THR A 222 6.43 -6.53 5.77
N ASP A 223 7.23 -6.01 4.85
CA ASP A 223 8.64 -5.69 5.10
C ASP A 223 9.40 -6.88 5.71
N PHE A 224 9.02 -8.07 5.31
CA PHE A 224 9.66 -9.30 5.78
C PHE A 224 11.05 -9.46 5.15
N PRO A 225 12.09 -9.90 5.87
CA PRO A 225 12.17 -10.23 7.27
C PRO A 225 12.69 -9.08 8.16
N CYS A 226 12.75 -7.85 7.67
CA CYS A 226 13.17 -6.68 8.45
C CYS A 226 12.18 -6.45 9.61
N ASN A 227 10.93 -6.79 9.39
CA ASN A 227 9.92 -6.91 10.41
C ASN A 227 9.53 -8.37 10.65
N ALA A 228 10.38 -9.13 11.33
CA ALA A 228 10.22 -10.57 11.55
C ALA A 228 8.91 -10.97 12.29
N HIS A 229 8.22 -10.03 12.91
CA HIS A 229 6.92 -10.28 13.55
C HIS A 229 5.78 -10.44 12.55
N GLN A 230 6.01 -10.13 11.28
CA GLN A 230 5.02 -10.18 10.21
C GLN A 230 5.48 -11.11 9.07
N PRO A 231 5.15 -12.40 9.13
CA PRO A 231 5.43 -13.32 8.03
C PRO A 231 4.80 -12.86 6.71
N ILE A 232 5.45 -13.19 5.58
CA ILE A 232 4.96 -12.89 4.23
C ILE A 232 3.47 -13.19 4.09
N GLY A 233 2.71 -12.23 3.58
CA GLY A 233 1.27 -12.36 3.35
C GLY A 233 0.38 -12.13 4.58
N THR A 234 0.91 -11.66 5.72
CA THR A 234 0.09 -11.23 6.86
C THR A 234 -0.51 -9.84 6.65
N GLN A 235 0.20 -8.99 5.91
CA GLN A 235 -0.33 -7.77 5.30
C GLN A 235 -0.16 -7.87 3.78
N LEU A 236 -1.13 -7.40 3.03
CA LEU A 236 -1.09 -7.55 1.59
C LEU A 236 -1.92 -6.49 0.85
N THR A 237 -1.59 -6.33 -0.41
CA THR A 237 -2.31 -5.50 -1.36
C THR A 237 -3.00 -6.39 -2.40
N TYR A 238 -4.32 -6.34 -2.47
CA TYR A 238 -5.07 -6.83 -3.62
C TYR A 238 -5.06 -5.78 -4.71
N VAL A 239 -4.79 -6.17 -5.93
CA VAL A 239 -4.71 -5.27 -7.08
C VAL A 239 -5.62 -5.77 -8.20
N ARG A 240 -6.47 -4.88 -8.73
CA ARG A 240 -7.24 -5.13 -9.92
C ARG A 240 -6.43 -4.74 -11.16
N THR A 241 -6.11 -5.72 -11.99
CA THR A 241 -5.45 -5.46 -13.28
C THR A 241 -6.45 -4.93 -14.31
N ALA A 242 -5.98 -4.18 -15.29
CA ALA A 242 -6.86 -3.52 -16.27
C ALA A 242 -7.57 -4.52 -17.21
N ASP A 243 -6.91 -5.62 -17.53
CA ASP A 243 -7.39 -6.66 -18.44
C ASP A 243 -7.89 -7.94 -17.72
N GLY A 244 -7.86 -7.94 -16.38
CA GLY A 244 -8.24 -9.09 -15.56
C GLY A 244 -7.24 -10.25 -15.58
N LYS A 245 -6.05 -10.07 -16.15
CA LYS A 245 -4.99 -11.10 -16.25
C LYS A 245 -3.82 -10.78 -15.35
N LEU A 246 -3.20 -11.81 -14.79
CA LEU A 246 -2.01 -11.65 -13.98
C LEU A 246 -0.79 -11.37 -14.90
N SER A 247 -0.13 -10.27 -14.64
CA SER A 247 1.21 -9.93 -15.11
C SER A 247 1.84 -8.98 -14.11
N TYR A 248 3.18 -9.02 -13.95
CA TYR A 248 3.84 -8.12 -13.01
C TYR A 248 3.58 -6.66 -13.36
N ARG A 249 3.75 -6.29 -14.64
CA ARG A 249 3.49 -4.92 -15.11
C ARG A 249 2.05 -4.47 -14.84
N GLY A 250 1.06 -5.32 -15.18
CA GLY A 250 -0.36 -5.02 -14.93
C GLY A 250 -0.68 -4.84 -13.45
N TRP A 251 0.00 -5.60 -12.58
CA TRP A 251 -0.17 -5.54 -11.14
C TRP A 251 0.38 -4.23 -10.56
N ILE A 252 1.63 -3.85 -10.87
CA ILE A 252 2.21 -2.59 -10.38
C ILE A 252 1.51 -1.35 -10.98
N ASP A 253 1.06 -1.40 -12.24
CA ASP A 253 0.22 -0.36 -12.84
C ASP A 253 -1.13 -0.23 -12.13
N GLY A 254 -1.66 -1.34 -11.62
CA GLY A 254 -2.85 -1.35 -10.78
C GLY A 254 -2.63 -0.60 -9.46
N ILE A 255 -1.49 -0.82 -8.80
CA ILE A 255 -1.09 -0.07 -7.60
C ILE A 255 -1.02 1.43 -7.92
N ALA A 256 -0.28 1.80 -8.96
CA ALA A 256 -0.10 3.19 -9.38
C ALA A 256 -1.42 3.89 -9.71
N ALA A 257 -2.39 3.16 -10.23
CA ALA A 257 -3.72 3.67 -10.56
C ALA A 257 -4.71 3.66 -9.38
N GLY A 258 -4.28 3.25 -8.17
CA GLY A 258 -5.15 3.15 -7.00
C GLY A 258 -6.24 2.07 -7.09
N ARG A 259 -6.07 1.08 -7.99
CA ARG A 259 -6.96 -0.06 -8.13
C ARG A 259 -6.64 -1.12 -7.08
N THR A 260 -6.69 -0.72 -5.81
CA THR A 260 -6.18 -1.51 -4.69
C THR A 260 -7.21 -1.70 -3.57
N VAL A 261 -7.05 -2.80 -2.86
CA VAL A 261 -7.63 -3.04 -1.53
C VAL A 261 -6.49 -3.58 -0.66
N ILE A 262 -6.29 -3.00 0.52
CA ILE A 262 -5.30 -3.51 1.47
C ILE A 262 -5.95 -4.36 2.54
N SER A 263 -5.21 -5.34 3.06
CA SER A 263 -5.61 -6.18 4.19
C SER A 263 -4.48 -6.30 5.20
N ARG A 264 -4.81 -6.12 6.48
CA ARG A 264 -3.97 -6.42 7.66
C ARG A 264 -4.29 -7.79 8.27
N ASN A 265 -5.20 -8.53 7.67
CA ASN A 265 -5.69 -9.80 8.16
C ASN A 265 -5.34 -10.96 7.23
N ALA A 266 -4.18 -10.91 6.63
CA ALA A 266 -3.71 -11.88 5.64
C ALA A 266 -4.71 -12.07 4.47
N HIS A 267 -4.59 -13.18 3.74
CA HIS A 267 -5.47 -13.54 2.63
C HIS A 267 -6.80 -14.16 3.13
N ARG A 268 -7.42 -13.52 4.15
CA ARG A 268 -8.62 -14.05 4.82
C ARG A 268 -9.89 -13.28 4.50
N GLU A 269 -9.76 -12.08 3.98
CA GLU A 269 -10.91 -11.21 3.70
C GLU A 269 -10.66 -10.31 2.51
N PHE A 270 -11.74 -9.88 1.88
CA PHE A 270 -11.72 -8.89 0.81
C PHE A 270 -12.90 -7.93 0.97
N LEU A 271 -12.63 -6.64 0.76
CA LEU A 271 -13.65 -5.60 0.81
C LEU A 271 -13.85 -5.03 -0.60
N ASP A 272 -14.93 -5.40 -1.26
CA ASP A 272 -15.32 -4.85 -2.56
C ASP A 272 -16.07 -3.52 -2.38
N LEU A 273 -15.73 -2.53 -3.19
CA LEU A 273 -16.42 -1.26 -3.28
C LEU A 273 -16.90 -1.05 -4.70
N LYS A 274 -18.20 -0.80 -4.86
CA LYS A 274 -18.81 -0.41 -6.15
C LYS A 274 -19.59 0.88 -5.98
N VAL A 275 -19.43 1.76 -6.95
CA VAL A 275 -20.24 2.99 -7.04
C VAL A 275 -21.03 2.94 -8.34
N ASN A 276 -22.33 3.16 -8.25
CA ASN A 276 -23.32 2.97 -9.33
C ASN A 276 -23.22 1.57 -9.96
N GLY A 277 -22.94 0.54 -9.14
CA GLY A 277 -22.82 -0.86 -9.54
C GLY A 277 -21.63 -1.21 -10.43
N LYS A 278 -20.80 -0.23 -10.83
CA LYS A 278 -19.74 -0.42 -11.83
C LYS A 278 -18.37 0.10 -11.39
N ALA A 279 -18.26 1.38 -11.03
CA ALA A 279 -16.99 1.99 -10.69
C ALA A 279 -16.42 1.40 -9.41
N ALA A 280 -15.13 1.06 -9.41
CA ALA A 280 -14.39 0.40 -8.33
C ALA A 280 -13.15 1.22 -7.96
N PRO A 281 -12.38 0.88 -6.93
CA PRO A 281 -11.16 1.59 -6.56
C PRO A 281 -10.27 1.93 -7.76
N GLY A 282 -9.81 3.18 -7.83
CA GLY A 282 -9.05 3.76 -8.93
C GLY A 282 -9.89 4.34 -10.07
N ASP A 283 -11.19 4.05 -10.14
CA ASP A 283 -12.06 4.57 -11.20
C ASP A 283 -12.61 5.97 -10.84
N GLU A 284 -13.02 6.72 -11.87
CA GLU A 284 -13.69 8.02 -11.74
C GLU A 284 -15.09 7.98 -12.35
N ILE A 285 -16.04 8.62 -11.68
CA ILE A 285 -17.37 8.92 -12.19
C ILE A 285 -17.45 10.41 -12.45
N SER A 286 -17.65 10.78 -13.70
CA SER A 286 -17.87 12.19 -14.10
C SER A 286 -19.36 12.51 -14.10
N LEU A 287 -19.74 13.54 -13.35
CA LEU A 287 -21.07 14.11 -13.31
C LEU A 287 -21.04 15.53 -13.90
N GLY A 288 -22.03 15.86 -14.74
CA GLY A 288 -22.12 17.19 -15.35
C GLY A 288 -22.49 18.30 -14.37
N GLY A 289 -23.01 17.97 -13.19
CA GLY A 289 -23.42 18.85 -12.11
C GLY A 289 -23.73 18.07 -10.85
N LYS A 290 -24.42 18.70 -9.89
CA LYS A 290 -24.88 18.02 -8.67
C LYS A 290 -25.60 16.72 -9.01
N GLY A 291 -25.29 15.64 -8.28
CA GLY A 291 -25.86 14.34 -8.55
C GLY A 291 -25.74 13.39 -7.39
N ARG A 292 -26.46 12.27 -7.49
CA ARG A 292 -26.50 11.20 -6.50
C ARG A 292 -25.82 9.97 -7.05
N VAL A 293 -25.08 9.28 -6.19
CA VAL A 293 -24.44 7.99 -6.51
C VAL A 293 -24.86 6.95 -5.49
N GLU A 294 -25.01 5.71 -5.95
CA GLU A 294 -25.28 4.53 -5.11
C GLU A 294 -23.94 3.85 -4.79
N VAL A 295 -23.71 3.55 -3.52
CA VAL A 295 -22.45 2.99 -3.01
C VAL A 295 -22.74 1.66 -2.35
N ASP A 296 -22.07 0.61 -2.82
CA ASP A 296 -22.15 -0.73 -2.28
C ASP A 296 -20.77 -1.16 -1.78
N ALA A 297 -20.64 -1.42 -0.48
CA ALA A 297 -19.48 -2.05 0.14
C ALA A 297 -19.84 -3.48 0.52
N ARG A 298 -19.12 -4.49 -0.04
CA ARG A 298 -19.35 -5.90 0.22
C ARG A 298 -18.10 -6.52 0.84
N TRP A 299 -18.25 -7.10 2.01
CA TRP A 299 -17.19 -7.78 2.74
C TRP A 299 -17.34 -9.29 2.62
N SER A 300 -16.35 -9.94 2.02
CA SER A 300 -16.20 -11.39 1.89
C SER A 300 -15.10 -11.87 2.84
N ALA A 301 -15.26 -13.04 3.44
CA ALA A 301 -14.28 -13.63 4.34
C ALA A 301 -14.13 -15.13 4.11
N ALA A 302 -12.89 -15.64 4.12
CA ALA A 302 -12.57 -17.06 3.96
C ALA A 302 -12.83 -17.87 5.24
N LEU A 303 -13.08 -17.21 6.36
CA LEU A 303 -13.45 -17.79 7.66
C LEU A 303 -14.37 -16.81 8.41
N PRO A 304 -15.09 -17.25 9.46
CA PRO A 304 -15.97 -16.36 10.22
C PRO A 304 -15.19 -15.20 10.85
N LEU A 305 -15.56 -13.98 10.51
CA LEU A 305 -15.01 -12.73 11.04
C LEU A 305 -16.14 -11.79 11.43
N SER A 306 -15.90 -10.99 12.48
CA SER A 306 -16.81 -9.94 12.93
C SER A 306 -16.12 -8.58 12.92
N GLY A 307 -16.88 -7.51 12.72
CA GLY A 307 -16.36 -6.15 12.70
C GLY A 307 -17.42 -5.17 12.19
N ARG A 308 -16.97 -4.01 11.74
CA ARG A 308 -17.85 -2.96 11.22
C ARG A 308 -17.40 -2.55 9.83
N ILE A 309 -18.32 -2.51 8.88
CA ILE A 309 -18.13 -1.93 7.56
C ILE A 309 -18.44 -0.45 7.66
N GLU A 310 -17.59 0.39 7.07
CA GLU A 310 -17.78 1.83 6.98
C GLU A 310 -17.60 2.30 5.53
N ILE A 311 -18.46 3.22 5.10
CA ILE A 311 -18.30 4.01 3.87
C ILE A 311 -17.79 5.38 4.28
N VAL A 312 -16.68 5.80 3.69
CA VAL A 312 -16.01 7.06 3.96
C VAL A 312 -16.11 7.96 2.72
N ARG A 313 -16.55 9.20 2.92
CA ARG A 313 -16.56 10.25 1.89
C ARG A 313 -15.70 11.41 2.37
N ASN A 314 -14.72 11.83 1.58
CA ASN A 314 -13.84 12.96 1.89
C ASN A 314 -13.27 12.93 3.33
N GLY A 315 -12.89 11.72 3.82
CA GLY A 315 -12.35 11.50 5.15
C GLY A 315 -13.38 11.30 6.28
N VAL A 316 -14.67 11.47 6.01
CA VAL A 316 -15.75 11.34 7.00
C VAL A 316 -16.52 10.05 6.80
N VAL A 317 -16.77 9.29 7.87
CA VAL A 317 -17.65 8.12 7.86
C VAL A 317 -19.10 8.58 7.66
N VAL A 318 -19.68 8.25 6.51
CA VAL A 318 -21.05 8.65 6.12
C VAL A 318 -22.08 7.54 6.28
N ALA A 319 -21.61 6.28 6.32
CA ALA A 319 -22.47 5.13 6.66
C ALA A 319 -21.62 4.07 7.37
N LYS A 320 -22.23 3.33 8.30
CA LYS A 320 -21.57 2.24 9.02
C LYS A 320 -22.57 1.15 9.44
N ARG A 321 -22.08 -0.09 9.53
CA ARG A 321 -22.87 -1.25 9.99
C ARG A 321 -21.95 -2.26 10.66
N ASP A 322 -22.33 -2.69 11.88
CA ASP A 322 -21.72 -3.86 12.51
C ASP A 322 -22.21 -5.13 11.78
N ALA A 323 -21.28 -6.02 11.48
CA ALA A 323 -21.54 -7.17 10.62
C ALA A 323 -20.60 -8.33 10.94
N SER A 324 -21.00 -9.52 10.49
CA SER A 324 -20.15 -10.69 10.43
C SER A 324 -20.15 -11.23 9.01
N ALA A 325 -19.00 -11.70 8.55
CA ALA A 325 -18.84 -12.35 7.26
C ALA A 325 -18.19 -13.71 7.41
N GLY A 326 -18.38 -14.59 6.44
CA GLY A 326 -17.80 -15.92 6.40
C GLY A 326 -17.85 -16.50 4.98
N PRO A 327 -17.36 -17.76 4.77
CA PRO A 327 -17.11 -18.33 3.45
C PRO A 327 -18.34 -18.32 2.51
N SER A 328 -19.56 -18.46 3.07
CA SER A 328 -20.81 -18.48 2.30
C SER A 328 -21.77 -17.34 2.65
N ALA A 329 -21.34 -16.42 3.50
CA ALA A 329 -22.18 -15.36 4.05
C ALA A 329 -21.45 -14.02 4.05
N PRO A 330 -21.28 -13.35 2.88
CA PRO A 330 -20.71 -12.03 2.82
C PRO A 330 -21.65 -11.02 3.48
N ALA A 331 -21.06 -9.98 4.10
CA ALA A 331 -21.81 -8.84 4.60
C ALA A 331 -21.79 -7.70 3.58
N ALA A 332 -22.79 -6.81 3.65
CA ALA A 332 -22.87 -5.66 2.77
C ALA A 332 -23.38 -4.42 3.50
N LEU A 333 -22.94 -3.26 3.04
CA LEU A 333 -23.43 -1.95 3.45
C LEU A 333 -23.72 -1.15 2.17
N HIS A 334 -24.93 -0.61 2.08
CA HIS A 334 -25.37 0.24 0.98
C HIS A 334 -25.59 1.67 1.51
N ALA A 335 -25.28 2.67 0.69
CA ALA A 335 -25.54 4.07 0.96
C ALA A 335 -25.75 4.85 -0.35
N ALA A 336 -26.67 5.81 -0.30
CA ALA A 336 -26.86 6.75 -1.38
C ALA A 336 -26.31 8.11 -0.99
N LEU A 337 -25.41 8.68 -1.78
CA LEU A 337 -24.65 9.88 -1.44
C LEU A 337 -24.89 10.98 -2.49
N ASP A 338 -25.27 12.17 -2.02
CA ASP A 338 -25.41 13.33 -2.88
C ASP A 338 -24.10 14.11 -2.98
N PHE A 339 -23.68 14.43 -4.20
CA PHE A 339 -22.50 15.24 -4.48
C PHE A 339 -22.90 16.57 -5.13
N SER A 340 -22.49 17.67 -4.52
CA SER A 340 -22.56 19.01 -5.10
C SER A 340 -21.22 19.50 -5.66
N GLU A 341 -20.13 18.84 -5.26
CA GLU A 341 -18.77 19.13 -5.63
C GLU A 341 -17.98 17.84 -5.80
N SER A 342 -16.83 17.93 -6.47
CA SER A 342 -15.92 16.79 -6.63
C SER A 342 -15.43 16.27 -5.29
N GLY A 343 -15.33 14.94 -5.18
CA GLY A 343 -14.92 14.26 -3.96
C GLY A 343 -14.47 12.84 -4.22
N TRP A 344 -14.36 12.04 -3.17
CA TRP A 344 -13.94 10.67 -3.23
C TRP A 344 -14.68 9.80 -2.21
N ILE A 345 -14.71 8.49 -2.47
CA ILE A 345 -15.35 7.48 -1.64
C ILE A 345 -14.39 6.33 -1.44
N CYS A 346 -14.22 5.87 -0.20
CA CYS A 346 -13.60 4.60 0.16
C CYS A 346 -14.54 3.77 1.02
N ALA A 347 -14.23 2.48 1.16
CA ALA A 347 -14.80 1.63 2.19
C ALA A 347 -13.69 1.07 3.08
N ARG A 348 -14.01 0.80 4.36
CA ARG A 348 -13.10 0.12 5.28
C ARG A 348 -13.85 -0.85 6.19
N ARG A 349 -13.17 -1.92 6.58
CA ARG A 349 -13.60 -2.82 7.63
C ARG A 349 -12.74 -2.57 8.87
N VAL A 350 -13.37 -2.31 9.99
CA VAL A 350 -12.69 -2.00 11.27
C VAL A 350 -13.13 -2.97 12.36
N ASP A 351 -12.24 -3.22 13.31
CA ASP A 351 -12.51 -3.92 14.55
C ASP A 351 -11.83 -3.21 15.73
N ALA A 352 -11.63 -3.89 16.84
CA ALA A 352 -10.99 -3.32 18.03
C ALA A 352 -9.52 -2.89 17.79
N ASN A 353 -8.87 -3.41 16.75
CA ASN A 353 -7.48 -3.12 16.39
C ASN A 353 -7.35 -2.07 15.26
N GLY A 354 -8.42 -1.32 14.96
CA GLY A 354 -8.46 -0.35 13.88
C GLY A 354 -8.90 -0.95 12.54
N HIS A 355 -8.51 -0.35 11.42
CA HIS A 355 -8.88 -0.88 10.10
C HIS A 355 -8.13 -2.18 9.81
N GLN A 356 -8.84 -3.16 9.28
CA GLN A 356 -8.31 -4.46 8.89
C GLN A 356 -8.32 -4.66 7.37
N ALA A 357 -9.27 -4.03 6.69
CA ALA A 357 -9.28 -3.91 5.23
C ALA A 357 -9.68 -2.49 4.84
N HIS A 358 -9.07 -1.97 3.78
CA HIS A 358 -9.35 -0.63 3.27
C HIS A 358 -9.24 -0.60 1.75
N THR A 359 -10.19 0.02 1.07
CA THR A 359 -10.17 0.16 -0.40
C THR A 359 -9.40 1.40 -0.82
N GLY A 360 -8.79 1.38 -2.00
CA GLY A 360 -8.46 2.62 -2.71
C GLY A 360 -9.72 3.47 -2.95
N ALA A 361 -9.54 4.71 -3.39
CA ALA A 361 -10.63 5.63 -3.62
C ALA A 361 -11.34 5.41 -4.97
N VAL A 362 -12.66 5.61 -4.99
CA VAL A 362 -13.44 5.93 -6.20
C VAL A 362 -13.64 7.44 -6.23
N TYR A 363 -13.35 8.06 -7.36
CA TYR A 363 -13.40 9.53 -7.51
C TYR A 363 -14.72 9.96 -8.13
N ILE A 364 -15.29 11.05 -7.62
CA ILE A 364 -16.46 11.71 -8.19
C ILE A 364 -16.00 13.08 -8.69
N SER A 365 -16.11 13.29 -10.00
CA SER A 365 -15.77 14.57 -10.64
C SER A 365 -17.04 15.31 -11.04
N ILE A 366 -17.20 16.53 -10.54
CA ILE A 366 -18.31 17.44 -10.89
C ILE A 366 -17.81 18.51 -11.84
N GLY A 367 -18.30 18.49 -13.08
CA GLY A 367 -17.91 19.48 -14.09
C GLY A 367 -16.42 19.50 -14.42
N GLY A 368 -15.69 18.40 -14.16
CA GLY A 368 -14.24 18.32 -14.34
C GLY A 368 -13.41 19.07 -13.31
N ALA A 369 -14.03 19.61 -12.24
CA ALA A 369 -13.31 20.32 -11.19
C ALA A 369 -12.48 19.37 -10.31
N PRO A 370 -11.30 19.80 -9.83
CA PRO A 370 -10.50 19.00 -8.90
C PRO A 370 -11.19 18.90 -7.54
N VAL A 371 -10.85 17.86 -6.77
CA VAL A 371 -11.24 17.75 -5.36
C VAL A 371 -10.53 18.84 -4.55
N ARG A 372 -11.29 19.56 -3.72
CA ARG A 372 -10.84 20.58 -2.77
C ARG A 372 -11.69 20.49 -1.50
N ALA A 373 -11.60 19.34 -0.83
CA ALA A 373 -12.54 18.98 0.21
C ALA A 373 -12.15 19.51 1.61
N SER A 374 -10.93 20.08 1.77
CA SER A 374 -10.46 20.56 3.07
C SER A 374 -9.31 21.55 2.90
N SER A 375 -9.50 22.81 3.29
CA SER A 375 -8.40 23.78 3.40
C SER A 375 -7.47 23.44 4.56
N ALA A 376 -8.00 22.88 5.65
CA ALA A 376 -7.22 22.47 6.81
C ALA A 376 -6.20 21.36 6.48
N ASP A 377 -6.53 20.42 5.58
CA ASP A 377 -5.60 19.40 5.15
C ASP A 377 -4.49 19.97 4.26
N ALA A 378 -4.80 20.95 3.42
CA ALA A 378 -3.77 21.64 2.63
C ALA A 378 -2.88 22.51 3.54
N ASP A 379 -3.43 23.21 4.53
CA ASP A 379 -2.65 23.96 5.53
C ASP A 379 -1.76 23.05 6.37
N PHE A 380 -2.19 21.84 6.71
CA PHE A 380 -1.37 20.85 7.36
C PHE A 380 -0.10 20.57 6.55
N PHE A 381 -0.22 20.36 5.24
CA PHE A 381 0.95 20.13 4.39
C PHE A 381 1.81 21.38 4.20
N VAL A 382 1.23 22.57 4.19
CA VAL A 382 2.02 23.83 4.23
C VAL A 382 2.90 23.86 5.47
N GLN A 383 2.32 23.61 6.66
CA GLN A 383 3.05 23.58 7.93
C GLN A 383 4.08 22.45 7.98
N PHE A 384 3.75 21.27 7.46
CA PHE A 384 4.65 20.13 7.36
C PHE A 384 5.89 20.47 6.54
N ILE A 385 5.71 21.10 5.37
CA ILE A 385 6.82 21.47 4.49
C ILE A 385 7.59 22.66 5.06
N ASP A 386 6.92 23.63 5.73
CA ASP A 386 7.61 24.71 6.45
C ASP A 386 8.52 24.17 7.56
N ASN A 387 8.07 23.13 8.26
CA ASN A 387 8.86 22.44 9.26
C ASN A 387 10.08 21.75 8.62
N LEU A 388 9.89 21.04 7.50
CA LEU A 388 10.97 20.41 6.75
C LEU A 388 12.00 21.45 6.27
N ILE A 389 11.57 22.58 5.72
CA ILE A 389 12.45 23.68 5.31
C ILE A 389 13.23 24.23 6.51
N ARG A 390 12.57 24.47 7.64
CA ARG A 390 13.19 25.03 8.84
C ARG A 390 14.29 24.13 9.38
N HIS A 391 14.01 22.83 9.56
CA HIS A 391 14.98 21.88 10.13
C HIS A 391 16.14 21.56 9.17
N THR A 392 15.93 21.64 7.86
CA THR A 392 17.00 21.40 6.88
C THR A 392 17.83 22.67 6.56
N SER A 393 17.37 23.87 6.94
CA SER A 393 18.10 25.12 6.71
C SER A 393 19.42 25.19 7.51
N PRO A 394 20.38 26.04 7.13
CA PRO A 394 21.59 26.26 7.93
C PRO A 394 21.26 26.58 9.39
N GLY A 395 21.84 25.81 10.33
CA GLY A 395 21.52 25.88 11.75
C GLY A 395 20.32 25.07 12.23
N GLY A 396 19.58 24.43 11.33
CA GLY A 396 18.55 23.47 11.66
C GLY A 396 19.11 22.09 12.02
N ASP A 397 18.36 21.32 12.81
CA ASP A 397 18.80 20.04 13.38
C ASP A 397 19.05 18.95 12.33
N TRP A 398 18.39 19.07 11.17
CA TRP A 398 18.50 18.10 10.07
C TRP A 398 19.41 18.59 8.93
N ASN A 399 20.06 19.74 9.09
CA ASN A 399 20.95 20.29 8.07
C ASN A 399 22.11 19.35 7.74
N SER A 400 22.61 18.59 8.73
CA SER A 400 23.71 17.63 8.55
C SER A 400 23.40 16.45 7.62
N PHE A 401 22.14 16.25 7.21
CA PHE A 401 21.78 15.27 6.18
C PHE A 401 22.13 15.72 4.76
N PHE A 402 22.46 17.01 4.58
CA PHE A 402 22.81 17.56 3.28
C PHE A 402 24.28 18.01 3.27
N VAL A 403 25.05 17.41 2.39
CA VAL A 403 26.43 17.78 2.11
C VAL A 403 26.51 18.61 0.82
N HIS A 404 25.70 18.25 -0.18
CA HIS A 404 25.77 18.82 -1.53
C HIS A 404 24.43 19.36 -2.05
N ASP A 405 23.32 18.70 -1.74
CA ASP A 405 22.05 18.86 -2.45
C ASP A 405 21.02 19.77 -1.77
N LEU A 406 21.37 20.40 -0.63
CA LEU A 406 20.45 21.20 0.20
C LEU A 406 19.64 22.22 -0.63
N ASN A 407 20.29 22.98 -1.49
CA ASN A 407 19.63 24.05 -2.26
C ASN A 407 18.60 23.45 -3.24
N ALA A 408 18.94 22.32 -3.86
CA ALA A 408 18.07 21.62 -4.80
C ALA A 408 16.85 21.02 -4.07
N ALA A 409 17.06 20.34 -2.92
CA ALA A 409 16.00 19.80 -2.10
C ALA A 409 15.05 20.90 -1.60
N GLN A 410 15.60 21.98 -1.03
CA GLN A 410 14.77 23.08 -0.54
C GLN A 410 14.02 23.83 -1.65
N ALA A 411 14.57 23.92 -2.86
CA ALA A 411 13.84 24.49 -4.00
C ALA A 411 12.57 23.66 -4.30
N ARG A 412 12.67 22.33 -4.25
CA ARG A 412 11.51 21.43 -4.40
C ARG A 412 10.52 21.58 -3.28
N TYR A 413 10.97 21.67 -2.03
CA TYR A 413 10.10 21.89 -0.87
C TYR A 413 9.29 23.17 -1.04
N ARG A 414 9.92 24.29 -1.43
CA ARG A 414 9.21 25.54 -1.70
C ARG A 414 8.23 25.44 -2.86
N GLN A 415 8.56 24.71 -3.93
CA GLN A 415 7.66 24.47 -5.06
C GLN A 415 6.40 23.69 -4.61
N ALA A 416 6.58 22.61 -3.87
CA ALA A 416 5.47 21.80 -3.33
C ALA A 416 4.61 22.61 -2.36
N ARG A 417 5.26 23.38 -1.46
CA ARG A 417 4.57 24.29 -0.54
C ARG A 417 3.63 25.26 -1.28
N ALA A 418 4.11 25.87 -2.35
CA ALA A 418 3.31 26.81 -3.14
C ALA A 418 2.07 26.15 -3.75
N ILE A 419 2.15 24.86 -4.11
CA ILE A 419 1.01 24.08 -4.58
C ILE A 419 -0.04 23.93 -3.47
N TYR A 420 0.36 23.55 -2.25
CA TYR A 420 -0.59 23.41 -1.14
C TYR A 420 -1.18 24.74 -0.69
N VAL A 421 -0.44 25.85 -0.71
CA VAL A 421 -0.98 27.19 -0.44
C VAL A 421 -2.09 27.52 -1.42
N ARG A 422 -1.91 27.25 -2.72
CA ARG A 422 -2.95 27.45 -3.74
C ARG A 422 -4.15 26.55 -3.48
N ILE A 423 -3.94 25.26 -3.18
CA ILE A 423 -5.04 24.32 -2.87
C ILE A 423 -5.85 24.79 -1.67
N ALA A 424 -5.19 25.28 -0.61
CA ALA A 424 -5.86 25.81 0.57
C ALA A 424 -6.73 27.03 0.24
N ALA A 425 -6.24 27.94 -0.60
CA ALA A 425 -7.00 29.10 -1.07
C ALA A 425 -8.23 28.66 -1.88
N GLU A 426 -8.05 27.77 -2.87
CA GLU A 426 -9.13 27.22 -3.70
C GLU A 426 -10.21 26.50 -2.85
N ALA A 427 -9.81 25.78 -1.78
CA ALA A 427 -10.74 25.10 -0.88
C ALA A 427 -11.57 26.12 -0.05
N ARG A 428 -10.93 27.18 0.49
CA ARG A 428 -11.63 28.25 1.21
C ARG A 428 -12.63 29.00 0.34
N GLU A 429 -12.29 29.28 -0.92
CA GLU A 429 -13.21 29.92 -1.88
C GLU A 429 -14.46 29.07 -2.13
N ARG A 430 -14.39 27.74 -1.94
CA ARG A 430 -15.51 26.81 -2.02
C ARG A 430 -16.24 26.59 -0.68
N GLY A 431 -15.76 27.20 0.40
CA GLY A 431 -16.38 27.09 1.73
C GLY A 431 -15.90 25.87 2.54
N HIS A 432 -14.73 25.32 2.21
CA HIS A 432 -14.10 24.15 2.90
C HIS A 432 -12.92 24.54 3.77
#